data_6002e219fefd166e15ce0764deb060f2
#
_entry.id   6002e219fefd166e15ce0764deb060f2
#
_cell.length_a   1.000
_cell.length_b   1.000
_cell.length_c   1.000
_cell.angle_alpha   90.00
_cell.angle_beta   90.00
_cell.angle_gamma   90.00
#
_symmetry.space_group_name_H-M   'P 1'
#
loop_
_entity.id
_entity.type
_entity.pdbx_description
1 polymer ?
#
loop_
_entity_poly.entity_id
_entity_poly.type
_entity_poly.pdbx_seq_one_letter_code
_entity_poly.pdbx_strand_id
1 'polypeptide(L)'
;MSTTILYVRPEGGGWGPITAMASLSARLLQADLITMERRELSRVHKARALLPRLRGAESLLVISPVPESLNFIALVPGLRRRYGTVIGWVVDCWWTNRIPVAVTRGHLYDRLLVTEKEVVDDWRRATRMPVEWVPLGADVLGALRERGRAGDYERTVDLQRMGRQPEAWDDDELVAAMCEHRGLAHGPRPPFGTTPEGSYANVLAAAAGARSLLAFTNLASPAGYTHPSREYVTSRWLDALALGALVVGQRPREEGSDELLWEGATLDVSPTNVAAGLDALAAELTHWTPERADAIQDQALRRLDWRWRLREVAELLDVASPVLDAELRELREALAGR
;
A
#
# COMPACT_ATOMS: atom_id res chain seq x y z
N MET A 1 18.82 17.83 -10.77
CA MET A 1 17.41 18.29 -10.76
C MET A 1 16.86 18.07 -9.37
N SER A 2 16.13 19.01 -8.77
CA SER A 2 15.56 18.84 -7.45
C SER A 2 14.11 18.37 -7.59
N THR A 3 13.70 17.43 -6.76
CA THR A 3 12.34 16.89 -6.73
C THR A 3 11.67 17.22 -5.42
N THR A 4 10.41 17.55 -5.45
CA THR A 4 9.58 17.70 -4.25
C THR A 4 8.49 16.64 -4.25
N ILE A 5 8.25 16.03 -3.11
CA ILE A 5 7.09 15.16 -2.87
C ILE A 5 6.14 15.88 -1.92
N LEU A 6 4.91 16.07 -2.34
CA LEU A 6 3.82 16.57 -1.51
C LEU A 6 2.93 15.40 -1.12
N TYR A 7 2.93 15.04 0.15
CA TYR A 7 2.03 14.04 0.71
C TYR A 7 0.91 14.69 1.50
N VAL A 8 -0.33 14.48 1.08
CA VAL A 8 -1.52 14.95 1.79
C VAL A 8 -1.96 13.85 2.74
N ARG A 9 -1.49 13.91 4.00
CA ARG A 9 -1.78 12.89 5.00
C ARG A 9 -3.23 12.99 5.48
N PRO A 10 -4.03 11.91 5.35
CA PRO A 10 -5.36 11.86 5.94
C PRO A 10 -5.31 11.62 7.44
N GLU A 11 -6.43 11.83 8.09
CA GLU A 11 -6.59 11.49 9.51
C GLU A 11 -6.74 9.98 9.70
N GLY A 12 -6.29 9.49 10.85
CA GLY A 12 -6.49 8.09 11.28
C GLY A 12 -5.26 7.19 11.10
N GLY A 13 -5.18 6.17 11.94
CA GLY A 13 -4.03 5.24 12.03
C GLY A 13 -3.87 4.28 10.84
N GLY A 14 -4.90 4.13 9.99
CA GLY A 14 -4.88 3.19 8.87
C GLY A 14 -3.99 3.59 7.69
N TRP A 15 -3.46 4.82 7.70
CA TRP A 15 -2.64 5.37 6.61
C TRP A 15 -1.12 5.20 6.80
N GLY A 16 -0.72 4.42 7.80
CA GLY A 16 0.68 4.12 8.08
C GLY A 16 1.45 3.58 6.85
N PRO A 17 0.93 2.61 6.10
CA PRO A 17 1.61 2.11 4.89
C PRO A 17 1.89 3.20 3.85
N ILE A 18 0.94 4.12 3.62
CA ILE A 18 1.10 5.20 2.63
C ILE A 18 2.05 6.29 3.16
N THR A 19 2.05 6.53 4.46
CA THR A 19 3.03 7.42 5.10
C THR A 19 4.45 6.86 4.95
N ALA A 20 4.63 5.55 5.17
CA ALA A 20 5.90 4.87 4.96
C ALA A 20 6.33 4.92 3.48
N MET A 21 5.40 4.68 2.55
CA MET A 21 5.64 4.82 1.10
C MET A 21 6.12 6.23 0.74
N ALA A 22 5.48 7.29 1.26
CA ALA A 22 5.87 8.66 0.98
C ALA A 22 7.29 8.97 1.51
N SER A 23 7.61 8.50 2.71
CA SER A 23 8.95 8.65 3.30
C SER A 23 10.02 7.88 2.53
N LEU A 24 9.72 6.63 2.14
CA LEU A 24 10.58 5.79 1.32
C LEU A 24 10.83 6.44 -0.06
N SER A 25 9.76 6.94 -0.69
CA SER A 25 9.85 7.64 -1.98
C SER A 25 10.76 8.86 -1.91
N ALA A 26 10.62 9.67 -0.86
CA ALA A 26 11.47 10.85 -0.65
C ALA A 26 12.95 10.47 -0.49
N ARG A 27 13.25 9.44 0.29
CA ARG A 27 14.61 8.94 0.47
C ARG A 27 15.19 8.40 -0.83
N LEU A 28 14.43 7.53 -1.53
CA LEU A 28 14.90 6.87 -2.74
C LEU A 28 15.02 7.81 -3.94
N LEU A 29 14.15 8.81 -4.07
CA LEU A 29 14.21 9.81 -5.12
C LEU A 29 15.07 11.03 -4.73
N GLN A 30 15.67 11.02 -3.54
CA GLN A 30 16.41 12.15 -2.98
C GLN A 30 15.63 13.47 -3.04
N ALA A 31 14.32 13.38 -2.71
CA ALA A 31 13.36 14.46 -2.82
C ALA A 31 13.05 15.11 -1.46
N ASP A 32 12.71 16.39 -1.50
CA ASP A 32 12.16 17.08 -0.33
C ASP A 32 10.72 16.61 -0.05
N LEU A 33 10.46 16.02 1.12
CA LEU A 33 9.13 15.59 1.53
C LEU A 33 8.40 16.70 2.28
N ILE A 34 7.27 17.12 1.75
CA ILE A 34 6.33 18.02 2.41
C ILE A 34 5.09 17.22 2.78
N THR A 35 4.88 16.99 4.07
CA THR A 35 3.66 16.36 4.59
C THR A 35 2.69 17.42 5.04
N MET A 36 1.43 17.32 4.61
CA MET A 36 0.36 18.22 4.99
C MET A 36 -0.79 17.45 5.59
N GLU A 37 -1.21 17.83 6.79
CA GLU A 37 -2.39 17.23 7.41
C GLU A 37 -3.67 17.88 6.88
N ARG A 38 -4.66 17.05 6.57
CA ARG A 38 -5.94 17.51 6.01
C ARG A 38 -6.67 18.48 6.94
N ARG A 39 -6.49 18.37 8.28
CA ARG A 39 -7.11 19.25 9.30
C ARG A 39 -6.59 20.68 9.30
N GLU A 40 -5.33 20.90 9.01
CA GLU A 40 -4.68 22.21 9.21
C GLU A 40 -5.05 23.26 8.16
N LEU A 41 -5.96 22.91 7.28
CA LEU A 41 -6.06 23.57 6.00
C LEU A 41 -7.30 24.50 5.88
N SER A 42 -7.24 25.69 6.48
CA SER A 42 -8.00 26.81 5.94
C SER A 42 -7.37 27.25 4.58
N ARG A 43 -8.17 27.59 3.58
CA ARG A 43 -7.73 27.79 2.17
C ARG A 43 -6.55 28.78 2.00
N VAL A 44 -6.40 29.76 2.87
CA VAL A 44 -5.40 30.83 2.75
C VAL A 44 -4.08 30.50 3.45
N HIS A 45 -4.12 29.90 4.63
CA HIS A 45 -2.92 29.52 5.37
C HIS A 45 -2.09 28.45 4.64
N LYS A 46 -2.71 27.58 3.90
CA LYS A 46 -2.15 26.49 3.12
C LYS A 46 -1.28 26.94 1.97
N ALA A 47 -1.81 27.83 1.16
CA ALA A 47 -1.06 28.38 0.03
C ALA A 47 0.19 29.13 0.54
N ARG A 48 0.09 29.87 1.66
CA ARG A 48 1.22 30.60 2.25
C ARG A 48 2.25 29.66 2.88
N ALA A 49 1.84 28.58 3.54
CA ALA A 49 2.75 27.61 4.14
C ALA A 49 3.55 26.80 3.11
N LEU A 50 2.96 26.55 1.94
CA LEU A 50 3.63 25.86 0.83
C LEU A 50 4.60 26.75 0.04
N LEU A 51 4.32 28.04 -0.06
CA LEU A 51 5.05 28.98 -0.92
C LEU A 51 6.57 29.03 -0.69
N PRO A 52 7.11 29.05 0.54
CA PRO A 52 8.55 29.09 0.80
C PRO A 52 9.24 27.74 0.53
N ARG A 53 8.53 26.62 0.75
CA ARG A 53 9.08 25.26 0.66
C ARG A 53 9.10 24.72 -0.75
N LEU A 54 8.21 25.23 -1.62
CA LEU A 54 8.09 24.83 -3.00
C LEU A 54 9.02 25.63 -3.95
N ARG A 55 10.13 26.18 -3.45
CA ARG A 55 11.06 26.96 -4.27
C ARG A 55 12.12 26.07 -4.92
N GLY A 56 12.20 26.11 -6.25
CA GLY A 56 13.38 25.66 -6.99
C GLY A 56 13.44 24.18 -7.32
N ALA A 57 12.36 23.40 -7.14
CA ALA A 57 12.30 22.03 -7.63
C ALA A 57 11.83 22.00 -9.09
N GLU A 58 12.40 21.11 -9.90
CA GLU A 58 12.03 20.95 -11.30
C GLU A 58 10.82 20.02 -11.47
N SER A 59 10.63 19.09 -10.53
CA SER A 59 9.56 18.09 -10.54
C SER A 59 8.79 18.03 -9.23
N LEU A 60 7.48 17.79 -9.32
CA LEU A 60 6.59 17.62 -8.18
C LEU A 60 5.81 16.31 -8.30
N LEU A 61 5.94 15.44 -7.30
CA LEU A 61 5.08 14.29 -7.10
C LEU A 61 4.07 14.58 -5.98
N VAL A 62 2.77 14.49 -6.28
CA VAL A 62 1.71 14.65 -5.29
C VAL A 62 1.16 13.26 -4.95
N ILE A 63 1.45 12.76 -3.75
CA ILE A 63 0.85 11.54 -3.23
C ILE A 63 -0.50 11.89 -2.60
N SER A 64 -1.55 11.44 -3.25
CA SER A 64 -2.94 11.76 -2.93
C SER A 64 -3.65 10.50 -2.43
N PRO A 65 -3.98 10.42 -1.14
CA PRO A 65 -4.69 9.27 -0.59
C PRO A 65 -6.05 9.01 -1.23
N VAL A 66 -6.76 10.09 -1.58
CA VAL A 66 -8.10 10.06 -2.19
C VAL A 66 -8.17 11.09 -3.32
N PRO A 67 -9.05 10.94 -4.32
CA PRO A 67 -9.13 11.84 -5.48
C PRO A 67 -9.23 13.33 -5.12
N GLU A 68 -10.01 13.66 -4.08
CA GLU A 68 -10.25 15.04 -3.66
C GLU A 68 -8.98 15.75 -3.20
N SER A 69 -8.00 15.01 -2.71
CA SER A 69 -6.72 15.56 -2.25
C SER A 69 -5.87 16.14 -3.38
N LEU A 70 -6.12 15.77 -4.63
CA LEU A 70 -5.50 16.38 -5.81
C LEU A 70 -5.79 17.89 -5.96
N ASN A 71 -6.88 18.39 -5.35
CA ASN A 71 -7.21 19.81 -5.35
C ASN A 71 -6.20 20.69 -4.59
N PHE A 72 -5.36 20.10 -3.77
CA PHE A 72 -4.43 20.86 -2.93
C PHE A 72 -3.53 21.79 -3.71
N ILE A 73 -2.97 21.30 -4.82
CA ILE A 73 -2.06 22.10 -5.63
C ILE A 73 -2.75 23.25 -6.37
N ALA A 74 -4.07 23.17 -6.58
CA ALA A 74 -4.86 24.28 -7.17
C ALA A 74 -4.84 25.55 -6.28
N LEU A 75 -4.53 25.37 -4.98
CA LEU A 75 -4.46 26.49 -4.04
C LEU A 75 -3.10 27.18 -4.03
N VAL A 76 -2.10 26.64 -4.74
CA VAL A 76 -0.74 27.20 -4.77
C VAL A 76 -0.57 28.13 -5.97
N PRO A 77 -0.53 29.47 -5.77
CA PRO A 77 -0.39 30.41 -6.88
C PRO A 77 0.91 30.20 -7.63
N GLY A 78 0.82 30.15 -8.96
CA GLY A 78 1.99 30.03 -9.83
C GLY A 78 2.72 28.69 -9.75
N LEU A 79 2.06 27.64 -9.27
CA LEU A 79 2.64 26.29 -9.16
C LEU A 79 3.30 25.86 -10.47
N ARG A 80 2.61 25.95 -11.60
CA ARG A 80 3.11 25.57 -12.93
C ARG A 80 4.31 26.39 -13.43
N ARG A 81 4.57 27.55 -12.83
CA ARG A 81 5.79 28.33 -13.13
C ARG A 81 7.00 27.85 -12.33
N ARG A 82 6.79 27.02 -11.32
CA ARG A 82 7.83 26.52 -10.40
C ARG A 82 8.25 25.11 -10.71
N TYR A 83 7.35 24.31 -11.27
CA TYR A 83 7.58 22.92 -11.60
C TYR A 83 7.35 22.70 -13.09
N GLY A 84 8.38 22.16 -13.76
CA GLY A 84 8.30 21.72 -15.15
C GLY A 84 7.39 20.52 -15.30
N THR A 85 7.52 19.55 -14.36
CA THR A 85 6.73 18.32 -14.34
C THR A 85 5.95 18.21 -13.04
N VAL A 86 4.65 17.91 -13.13
CA VAL A 86 3.75 17.68 -11.99
C VAL A 86 2.99 16.38 -12.18
N ILE A 87 3.24 15.40 -11.33
CA ILE A 87 2.58 14.09 -11.36
C ILE A 87 1.73 13.91 -10.09
N GLY A 88 0.50 13.43 -10.24
CA GLY A 88 -0.36 13.04 -9.13
C GLY A 88 -0.41 11.52 -9.02
N TRP A 89 -0.19 10.95 -7.83
CA TRP A 89 -0.34 9.53 -7.55
C TRP A 89 -1.49 9.32 -6.56
N VAL A 90 -2.58 8.69 -7.04
CA VAL A 90 -3.82 8.53 -6.28
C VAL A 90 -3.92 7.11 -5.75
N VAL A 91 -4.05 6.96 -4.44
CA VAL A 91 -4.10 5.66 -3.76
C VAL A 91 -5.51 5.08 -3.83
N ASP A 92 -6.51 5.67 -3.16
CA ASP A 92 -7.90 5.21 -3.20
C ASP A 92 -8.58 5.72 -4.48
N CYS A 93 -8.07 5.28 -5.64
CA CYS A 93 -8.42 5.82 -6.96
C CYS A 93 -9.75 5.30 -7.53
N TRP A 94 -10.37 4.30 -6.91
CA TRP A 94 -11.65 3.73 -7.33
C TRP A 94 -12.85 4.70 -7.23
N TRP A 95 -12.72 5.81 -6.46
CA TRP A 95 -13.72 6.85 -6.35
C TRP A 95 -13.69 7.82 -7.55
N THR A 96 -13.92 7.31 -8.76
CA THR A 96 -13.87 8.10 -10.00
C THR A 96 -14.92 9.22 -10.06
N ASN A 97 -16.01 9.09 -9.31
CA ASN A 97 -17.03 10.12 -9.15
C ASN A 97 -16.61 11.28 -8.21
N ARG A 98 -15.45 11.17 -7.54
CA ARG A 98 -14.90 12.20 -6.65
C ARG A 98 -13.71 12.93 -7.26
N ILE A 99 -13.42 12.72 -8.53
CA ILE A 99 -12.35 13.45 -9.24
C ILE A 99 -12.66 14.94 -9.24
N PRO A 100 -11.77 15.81 -8.72
CA PRO A 100 -12.07 17.24 -8.60
C PRO A 100 -12.20 17.95 -9.95
N VAL A 101 -13.13 18.89 -10.05
CA VAL A 101 -13.30 19.71 -11.26
C VAL A 101 -12.03 20.46 -11.64
N ALA A 102 -11.24 20.92 -10.65
CA ALA A 102 -9.97 21.59 -10.92
C ALA A 102 -8.95 20.70 -11.63
N VAL A 103 -9.00 19.38 -11.38
CA VAL A 103 -8.14 18.41 -12.07
C VAL A 103 -8.62 18.20 -13.52
N THR A 104 -9.94 18.13 -13.74
CA THR A 104 -10.51 17.89 -15.07
C THR A 104 -10.41 19.09 -16.02
N ARG A 105 -10.25 20.31 -15.50
CA ARG A 105 -10.26 21.57 -16.28
C ARG A 105 -9.00 22.41 -16.16
N GLY A 106 -8.14 22.11 -15.18
CA GLY A 106 -7.14 23.06 -14.69
C GLY A 106 -5.72 22.89 -15.20
N HIS A 107 -5.39 21.90 -15.99
CA HIS A 107 -4.00 21.61 -16.44
C HIS A 107 -2.96 21.66 -15.29
N LEU A 108 -3.37 21.20 -14.09
CA LEU A 108 -2.54 21.26 -12.90
C LEU A 108 -1.47 20.15 -12.89
N TYR A 109 -1.80 19.05 -13.51
CA TYR A 109 -0.95 17.86 -13.62
C TYR A 109 -0.60 17.60 -15.09
N ASP A 110 0.56 17.03 -15.32
CA ASP A 110 0.98 16.52 -16.63
C ASP A 110 0.53 15.06 -16.81
N ARG A 111 0.44 14.35 -15.70
CA ARG A 111 0.12 12.92 -15.66
C ARG A 111 -0.47 12.54 -14.32
N LEU A 112 -1.28 11.49 -14.31
CA LEU A 112 -1.78 10.86 -13.09
C LEU A 112 -1.36 9.40 -13.04
N LEU A 113 -1.08 8.92 -11.83
CA LEU A 113 -0.83 7.52 -11.50
C LEU A 113 -1.97 7.04 -10.62
N VAL A 114 -2.47 5.84 -10.89
CA VAL A 114 -3.53 5.20 -10.12
C VAL A 114 -3.09 3.81 -9.68
N THR A 115 -3.53 3.37 -8.51
CA THR A 115 -3.12 2.08 -7.94
C THR A 115 -3.93 0.89 -8.45
N GLU A 116 -5.11 1.15 -9.05
CA GLU A 116 -6.00 0.11 -9.55
C GLU A 116 -6.07 0.13 -11.08
N LYS A 117 -5.86 -1.02 -11.70
CA LYS A 117 -5.75 -1.16 -13.15
C LYS A 117 -7.07 -0.89 -13.86
N GLU A 118 -8.15 -1.43 -13.34
CA GLU A 118 -9.50 -1.33 -13.93
C GLU A 118 -10.05 0.09 -14.02
N VAL A 119 -9.51 1.06 -13.24
CA VAL A 119 -9.99 2.46 -13.25
C VAL A 119 -9.19 3.39 -14.17
N VAL A 120 -8.12 2.91 -14.78
CA VAL A 120 -7.23 3.73 -15.65
C VAL A 120 -8.01 4.45 -16.72
N ASP A 121 -8.87 3.75 -17.44
CA ASP A 121 -9.65 4.34 -18.55
C ASP A 121 -10.75 5.27 -18.06
N ASP A 122 -11.32 5.03 -16.89
CA ASP A 122 -12.26 5.95 -16.26
C ASP A 122 -11.58 7.28 -15.92
N TRP A 123 -10.37 7.21 -15.35
CA TRP A 123 -9.58 8.40 -15.06
C TRP A 123 -9.14 9.13 -16.33
N ARG A 124 -8.69 8.42 -17.37
CA ARG A 124 -8.35 9.01 -18.67
C ARG A 124 -9.53 9.76 -19.28
N ARG A 125 -10.72 9.14 -19.29
CA ARG A 125 -11.95 9.76 -19.81
C ARG A 125 -12.34 11.01 -19.02
N ALA A 126 -12.28 10.93 -17.69
CA ALA A 126 -12.69 12.03 -16.83
C ALA A 126 -11.74 13.22 -16.88
N THR A 127 -10.43 12.99 -16.94
CA THR A 127 -9.40 14.02 -16.81
C THR A 127 -8.83 14.48 -18.15
N ARG A 128 -8.93 13.67 -19.19
CA ARG A 128 -8.31 13.88 -20.51
C ARG A 128 -6.79 14.03 -20.45
N MET A 129 -6.17 13.42 -19.44
CA MET A 129 -4.72 13.39 -19.21
C MET A 129 -4.17 11.98 -19.41
N PRO A 130 -2.84 11.83 -19.62
CA PRO A 130 -2.17 10.56 -19.47
C PRO A 130 -2.39 10.00 -18.06
N VAL A 131 -2.85 8.76 -17.96
CA VAL A 131 -3.03 8.04 -16.69
C VAL A 131 -2.37 6.69 -16.82
N GLU A 132 -1.56 6.33 -15.85
CA GLU A 132 -0.84 5.06 -15.83
C GLU A 132 -1.17 4.30 -14.55
N TRP A 133 -1.13 2.99 -14.65
CA TRP A 133 -1.27 2.11 -13.52
C TRP A 133 0.08 1.91 -12.87
N VAL A 134 0.22 2.36 -11.62
CA VAL A 134 1.37 2.11 -10.75
C VAL A 134 0.82 1.58 -9.43
N PRO A 135 0.77 0.25 -9.25
CA PRO A 135 0.09 -0.38 -8.13
C PRO A 135 0.79 -0.12 -6.79
N LEU A 136 0.08 -0.41 -5.72
CA LEU A 136 0.68 -0.48 -4.39
C LEU A 136 1.81 -1.51 -4.35
N GLY A 137 2.70 -1.34 -3.39
CA GLY A 137 3.82 -2.22 -3.11
C GLY A 137 4.03 -2.40 -1.61
N ALA A 138 5.13 -3.02 -1.26
CA ALA A 138 5.63 -3.17 0.10
C ALA A 138 7.14 -2.92 0.15
N ASP A 139 7.71 -2.56 1.30
CA ASP A 139 9.15 -2.41 1.47
C ASP A 139 9.81 -3.77 1.80
N VAL A 140 9.81 -4.67 0.82
CA VAL A 140 10.30 -6.05 0.99
C VAL A 140 11.80 -6.08 1.22
N LEU A 141 12.57 -5.28 0.48
CA LEU A 141 14.02 -5.16 0.70
C LEU A 141 14.33 -4.54 2.05
N GLY A 142 13.53 -3.57 2.50
CA GLY A 142 13.64 -3.01 3.86
C GLY A 142 13.38 -4.05 4.93
N ALA A 143 12.35 -4.87 4.79
CA ALA A 143 12.05 -5.98 5.69
C ALA A 143 13.20 -7.01 5.72
N LEU A 144 13.76 -7.37 4.57
CA LEU A 144 14.90 -8.26 4.47
C LEU A 144 16.15 -7.70 5.19
N ARG A 145 16.44 -6.41 5.06
CA ARG A 145 17.54 -5.74 5.74
C ARG A 145 17.37 -5.67 7.26
N GLU A 146 16.16 -5.40 7.71
CA GLU A 146 15.86 -5.20 9.12
C GLU A 146 15.76 -6.52 9.87
N ARG A 147 15.17 -7.55 9.27
CA ARG A 147 14.76 -8.78 9.93
C ARG A 147 15.42 -10.04 9.39
N GLY A 148 16.13 -9.97 8.28
CA GLY A 148 16.67 -11.15 7.59
C GLY A 148 15.62 -11.86 6.74
N ARG A 149 15.88 -13.13 6.47
CA ARG A 149 15.02 -13.99 5.67
C ARG A 149 13.74 -14.36 6.43
N ALA A 150 12.63 -14.43 5.70
CA ALA A 150 11.33 -14.77 6.29
C ALA A 150 11.28 -16.19 6.91
N GLY A 151 12.09 -17.09 6.41
CA GLY A 151 12.26 -18.43 6.98
C GLY A 151 12.91 -18.43 8.36
N ASP A 152 13.70 -17.42 8.70
CA ASP A 152 14.37 -17.28 9.99
C ASP A 152 13.47 -16.65 11.08
N TYR A 153 12.27 -16.15 10.70
CA TYR A 153 11.38 -15.52 11.68
C TYR A 153 10.79 -16.53 12.65
N GLU A 154 10.80 -16.18 13.93
CA GLU A 154 10.06 -16.94 14.94
C GLU A 154 8.56 -16.68 14.78
N ARG A 155 7.81 -17.69 14.33
CA ARG A 155 6.37 -17.60 14.07
C ARG A 155 5.60 -18.43 15.09
N THR A 156 5.01 -17.74 16.05
CA THR A 156 4.22 -18.33 17.13
C THR A 156 2.72 -18.27 16.88
N VAL A 157 2.29 -17.53 15.85
CA VAL A 157 0.89 -17.34 15.47
C VAL A 157 0.61 -18.05 14.14
N ASP A 158 -0.47 -18.83 14.08
CA ASP A 158 -0.91 -19.51 12.86
C ASP A 158 -1.81 -18.62 12.02
N LEU A 159 -2.75 -17.91 12.64
CA LEU A 159 -3.66 -16.99 11.99
C LEU A 159 -3.66 -15.62 12.70
N GLN A 160 -3.06 -14.62 12.08
CA GLN A 160 -3.05 -13.26 12.59
C GLN A 160 -4.26 -12.48 12.07
N ARG A 161 -5.11 -12.01 12.96
CA ARG A 161 -6.17 -11.09 12.56
C ARG A 161 -5.61 -9.73 12.15
N MET A 162 -6.08 -9.21 10.99
CA MET A 162 -5.68 -7.91 10.50
C MET A 162 -6.86 -7.13 9.91
N GLY A 163 -7.07 -5.91 10.41
CA GLY A 163 -8.08 -5.01 9.88
C GLY A 163 -9.52 -5.48 10.11
N ARG A 164 -10.43 -5.09 9.20
CA ARG A 164 -11.84 -5.48 9.23
C ARG A 164 -12.03 -6.91 8.73
N GLN A 165 -13.07 -7.55 9.28
CA GLN A 165 -13.46 -8.89 8.89
C GLN A 165 -14.94 -8.91 8.47
N PRO A 166 -15.41 -9.92 7.71
CA PRO A 166 -16.83 -10.21 7.54
C PRO A 166 -17.47 -10.53 8.88
N GLU A 167 -18.79 -10.33 9.00
CA GLU A 167 -19.55 -10.53 10.24
C GLU A 167 -19.26 -11.88 10.91
N ALA A 168 -19.22 -12.97 10.15
CA ALA A 168 -18.92 -14.31 10.70
C ALA A 168 -17.50 -14.44 11.28
N TRP A 169 -16.54 -13.62 10.84
CA TRP A 169 -15.15 -13.63 11.27
C TRP A 169 -14.79 -12.48 12.23
N ASP A 170 -15.76 -11.61 12.58
CA ASP A 170 -15.49 -10.39 13.34
C ASP A 170 -15.53 -10.59 14.86
N ASP A 171 -16.02 -11.74 15.34
CA ASP A 171 -15.97 -12.14 16.74
C ASP A 171 -14.61 -12.79 17.05
N ASP A 172 -13.68 -12.01 17.63
CA ASP A 172 -12.33 -12.45 17.95
C ASP A 172 -12.28 -13.60 18.98
N GLU A 173 -13.18 -13.61 19.97
CA GLU A 173 -13.20 -14.64 21.00
C GLU A 173 -13.68 -15.97 20.43
N LEU A 174 -14.73 -15.93 19.61
CA LEU A 174 -15.25 -17.10 18.92
C LEU A 174 -14.22 -17.68 17.94
N VAL A 175 -13.60 -16.84 17.11
CA VAL A 175 -12.60 -17.29 16.15
C VAL A 175 -11.38 -17.86 16.87
N ALA A 176 -10.91 -17.24 17.95
CA ALA A 176 -9.80 -17.76 18.76
C ALA A 176 -10.13 -19.13 19.36
N ALA A 177 -11.32 -19.33 19.95
CA ALA A 177 -11.75 -20.61 20.48
C ALA A 177 -11.86 -21.70 19.39
N MET A 178 -12.35 -21.32 18.19
CA MET A 178 -12.40 -22.24 17.04
C MET A 178 -11.03 -22.61 16.49
N CYS A 179 -10.04 -21.67 16.54
CA CYS A 179 -8.64 -21.95 16.24
C CYS A 179 -8.03 -22.92 17.24
N GLU A 180 -8.19 -22.66 18.55
CA GLU A 180 -7.67 -23.49 19.62
C GLU A 180 -8.19 -24.94 19.52
N HIS A 181 -9.48 -25.13 19.21
CA HIS A 181 -10.05 -26.47 19.00
C HIS A 181 -9.38 -27.24 17.86
N ARG A 182 -8.71 -26.55 16.94
CA ARG A 182 -7.96 -27.13 15.80
C ARG A 182 -6.45 -27.16 16.03
N GLY A 183 -5.99 -26.77 17.22
CA GLY A 183 -4.56 -26.65 17.52
C GLY A 183 -3.88 -25.48 16.80
N LEU A 184 -4.65 -24.47 16.36
CA LEU A 184 -4.13 -23.27 15.72
C LEU A 184 -3.99 -22.12 16.74
N ALA A 185 -2.86 -21.42 16.70
CA ALA A 185 -2.61 -20.23 17.48
C ALA A 185 -3.21 -18.99 16.77
N HIS A 186 -4.18 -18.32 17.44
CA HIS A 186 -4.79 -17.10 16.92
C HIS A 186 -4.10 -15.85 17.49
N GLY A 187 -3.74 -14.90 16.60
CA GLY A 187 -3.23 -13.58 16.96
C GLY A 187 -4.34 -12.52 16.91
N PRO A 188 -4.58 -11.80 18.02
CA PRO A 188 -5.60 -10.74 18.05
C PRO A 188 -5.18 -9.57 17.16
N ARG A 189 -6.14 -8.64 16.94
CA ARG A 189 -5.84 -7.40 16.19
C ARG A 189 -4.68 -6.64 16.84
N PRO A 190 -3.63 -6.26 16.09
CA PRO A 190 -2.56 -5.44 16.61
C PRO A 190 -3.09 -4.11 17.16
N PRO A 191 -2.59 -3.65 18.30
CA PRO A 191 -3.04 -2.39 18.88
C PRO A 191 -2.64 -1.20 18.00
N PHE A 192 -3.49 -0.17 17.98
CA PHE A 192 -3.10 1.10 17.38
C PHE A 192 -1.99 1.75 18.20
N GLY A 193 -0.98 2.25 17.53
CA GLY A 193 0.03 3.12 18.12
C GLY A 193 -0.50 4.55 18.30
N THR A 194 0.30 5.39 18.92
CA THR A 194 0.00 6.84 19.10
C THR A 194 0.16 7.63 17.80
N THR A 195 0.86 7.07 16.82
CA THR A 195 1.07 7.65 15.49
C THR A 195 0.72 6.64 14.40
N PRO A 196 0.45 7.08 13.15
CA PRO A 196 0.25 6.17 12.02
C PRO A 196 1.44 5.23 11.79
N GLU A 197 2.66 5.73 11.94
CA GLU A 197 3.91 4.97 11.81
C GLU A 197 4.02 3.90 12.91
N GLY A 198 3.70 4.26 14.16
CA GLY A 198 3.68 3.30 15.29
C GLY A 198 2.61 2.24 15.11
N SER A 199 1.43 2.60 14.62
CA SER A 199 0.36 1.65 14.26
C SER A 199 0.83 0.68 13.18
N TYR A 200 1.53 1.18 12.17
CA TYR A 200 2.05 0.37 11.07
C TYR A 200 3.19 -0.56 11.53
N ALA A 201 4.08 -0.09 12.39
CA ALA A 201 5.12 -0.93 12.98
C ALA A 201 4.54 -2.13 13.75
N ASN A 202 3.45 -1.91 14.53
CA ASN A 202 2.74 -2.99 15.21
C ASN A 202 2.14 -4.01 14.22
N VAL A 203 1.59 -3.54 13.10
CA VAL A 203 1.08 -4.39 12.02
C VAL A 203 2.18 -5.26 11.42
N LEU A 204 3.33 -4.67 11.08
CA LEU A 204 4.47 -5.40 10.51
C LEU A 204 5.06 -6.41 11.52
N ALA A 205 5.16 -6.04 12.80
CA ALA A 205 5.63 -6.95 13.83
C ALA A 205 4.71 -8.16 13.99
N ALA A 206 3.38 -7.94 14.02
CA ALA A 206 2.41 -9.02 14.11
C ALA A 206 2.43 -9.93 12.87
N ALA A 207 2.57 -9.36 11.67
CA ALA A 207 2.67 -10.13 10.43
C ALA A 207 3.95 -10.97 10.37
N ALA A 208 5.09 -10.46 10.85
CA ALA A 208 6.35 -11.20 10.91
C ALA A 208 6.27 -12.41 11.89
N GLY A 209 5.52 -12.28 13.00
CA GLY A 209 5.31 -13.35 13.98
C GLY A 209 4.27 -14.40 13.58
N ALA A 210 3.64 -14.26 12.40
CA ALA A 210 2.55 -15.12 11.98
C ALA A 210 2.88 -15.95 10.73
N ARG A 211 2.34 -17.18 10.65
CA ARG A 211 2.39 -18.02 9.44
C ARG A 211 1.40 -17.55 8.40
N SER A 212 0.24 -17.06 8.83
CA SER A 212 -0.78 -16.53 7.93
C SER A 212 -1.46 -15.29 8.51
N LEU A 213 -2.02 -14.48 7.61
CA LEU A 213 -2.71 -13.24 7.93
C LEU A 213 -4.11 -13.26 7.33
N LEU A 214 -5.13 -12.98 8.17
CA LEU A 214 -6.52 -12.96 7.76
C LEU A 214 -6.86 -11.62 7.07
N ALA A 215 -7.24 -11.69 5.79
CA ALA A 215 -7.66 -10.53 5.02
C ALA A 215 -8.76 -10.89 4.02
N PHE A 216 -9.84 -10.14 4.03
CA PHE A 216 -10.94 -10.27 3.07
C PHE A 216 -11.03 -9.05 2.16
N THR A 217 -11.55 -9.24 0.96
CA THR A 217 -11.90 -8.14 0.05
C THR A 217 -12.87 -7.17 0.73
N ASN A 218 -12.89 -5.94 0.27
CA ASN A 218 -13.80 -4.92 0.79
C ASN A 218 -15.28 -5.24 0.57
N LEU A 219 -15.62 -6.05 -0.43
CA LEU A 219 -17.01 -6.48 -0.66
C LEU A 219 -17.46 -7.53 0.37
N ALA A 220 -16.56 -8.42 0.80
CA ALA A 220 -16.84 -9.37 1.87
C ALA A 220 -16.88 -8.71 3.27
N SER A 221 -16.16 -7.60 3.43
CA SER A 221 -16.08 -6.82 4.68
C SER A 221 -16.33 -5.33 4.40
N PRO A 222 -17.59 -4.93 4.06
CA PRO A 222 -17.91 -3.58 3.66
C PRO A 222 -17.84 -2.58 4.82
N ALA A 223 -17.58 -1.30 4.49
CA ALA A 223 -17.69 -0.18 5.41
C ALA A 223 -18.07 1.08 4.63
N GLY A 224 -18.56 2.11 5.33
CA GLY A 224 -19.03 3.34 4.70
C GLY A 224 -17.98 4.11 3.88
N TYR A 225 -16.72 3.78 4.05
CA TYR A 225 -15.59 4.37 3.31
C TYR A 225 -15.01 3.44 2.23
N THR A 226 -15.53 2.21 2.07
CA THR A 226 -15.12 1.29 1.00
C THR A 226 -16.02 1.43 -0.22
N HIS A 227 -15.49 1.12 -1.41
CA HIS A 227 -16.30 1.13 -2.62
C HIS A 227 -17.34 0.00 -2.59
N PRO A 228 -18.62 0.29 -2.93
CA PRO A 228 -19.71 -0.68 -2.78
C PRO A 228 -19.71 -1.81 -3.82
N SER A 229 -18.99 -1.68 -4.92
CA SER A 229 -19.03 -2.64 -6.04
C SER A 229 -17.69 -2.94 -6.69
N ARG A 230 -16.59 -2.25 -6.31
CA ARG A 230 -15.23 -2.51 -6.82
C ARG A 230 -14.40 -3.14 -5.74
N GLU A 231 -13.67 -4.19 -6.09
CA GLU A 231 -12.68 -4.80 -5.22
C GLU A 231 -11.29 -4.19 -5.49
N TYR A 232 -10.41 -4.27 -4.53
CA TYR A 232 -9.04 -3.76 -4.65
C TYR A 232 -8.10 -4.45 -3.67
N VAL A 233 -6.83 -4.56 -4.07
CA VAL A 233 -5.76 -5.06 -3.22
C VAL A 233 -5.28 -3.94 -2.29
N THR A 234 -5.22 -4.22 -0.99
CA THR A 234 -4.76 -3.25 0.02
C THR A 234 -3.39 -3.62 0.56
N SER A 235 -2.71 -2.66 1.20
CA SER A 235 -1.36 -2.85 1.76
C SER A 235 -1.24 -4.08 2.67
N ARG A 236 -2.29 -4.45 3.43
CA ARG A 236 -2.24 -5.62 4.34
C ARG A 236 -1.97 -6.94 3.63
N TRP A 237 -2.43 -7.09 2.36
CA TRP A 237 -2.10 -8.24 1.53
C TRP A 237 -0.62 -8.25 1.18
N LEU A 238 -0.13 -7.10 0.75
CA LEU A 238 1.24 -6.93 0.28
C LEU A 238 2.25 -7.00 1.42
N ASP A 239 1.93 -6.39 2.56
CA ASP A 239 2.77 -6.42 3.77
C ASP A 239 2.90 -7.84 4.34
N ALA A 240 1.82 -8.63 4.35
CA ALA A 240 1.88 -10.03 4.76
C ALA A 240 2.85 -10.83 3.88
N LEU A 241 2.71 -10.71 2.56
CA LEU A 241 3.55 -11.40 1.59
C LEU A 241 5.01 -10.92 1.64
N ALA A 242 5.24 -9.62 1.89
CA ALA A 242 6.58 -9.07 2.07
C ALA A 242 7.32 -9.68 3.27
N LEU A 243 6.57 -10.10 4.27
CA LEU A 243 7.07 -10.75 5.48
C LEU A 243 6.99 -12.28 5.41
N GLY A 244 6.71 -12.85 4.24
CA GLY A 244 6.65 -14.28 4.02
C GLY A 244 5.45 -14.98 4.65
N ALA A 245 4.40 -14.25 5.02
CA ALA A 245 3.17 -14.83 5.55
C ALA A 245 2.16 -15.11 4.43
N LEU A 246 1.45 -16.25 4.50
CA LEU A 246 0.33 -16.58 3.63
C LEU A 246 -0.85 -15.64 3.90
N VAL A 247 -1.60 -15.21 2.90
CA VAL A 247 -2.84 -14.47 3.13
C VAL A 247 -4.04 -15.41 3.04
N VAL A 248 -4.83 -15.43 4.09
CA VAL A 248 -6.05 -16.24 4.21
C VAL A 248 -7.28 -15.33 4.13
N GLY A 249 -8.22 -15.63 3.26
CA GLY A 249 -9.43 -14.83 3.11
C GLY A 249 -10.05 -14.97 1.74
N GLN A 250 -10.77 -13.96 1.29
CA GLN A 250 -11.30 -13.91 -0.06
C GLN A 250 -10.49 -12.90 -0.89
N ARG A 251 -9.77 -13.42 -1.89
CA ARG A 251 -8.93 -12.64 -2.78
C ARG A 251 -9.77 -11.61 -3.57
N PRO A 252 -9.32 -10.35 -3.69
CA PRO A 252 -9.93 -9.38 -4.59
C PRO A 252 -9.88 -9.84 -6.05
N ARG A 253 -10.98 -9.61 -6.78
CA ARG A 253 -11.13 -9.97 -8.20
C ARG A 253 -11.11 -8.73 -9.08
N GLU A 254 -10.03 -7.96 -8.98
CA GLU A 254 -9.79 -6.81 -9.83
C GLU A 254 -8.74 -7.16 -10.91
N GLU A 255 -8.67 -6.39 -12.00
CA GLU A 255 -7.84 -6.70 -13.18
C GLU A 255 -6.33 -6.84 -12.86
N GLY A 256 -5.82 -6.11 -11.86
CA GLY A 256 -4.41 -6.14 -11.46
C GLY A 256 -4.07 -7.20 -10.41
N SER A 257 -5.08 -7.89 -9.83
CA SER A 257 -4.87 -8.83 -8.73
C SER A 257 -3.89 -9.95 -9.05
N ASP A 258 -3.92 -10.49 -10.26
CA ASP A 258 -3.03 -11.61 -10.67
C ASP A 258 -1.57 -11.20 -10.80
N GLU A 259 -1.31 -9.92 -11.04
CA GLU A 259 0.05 -9.39 -11.09
C GLU A 259 0.65 -9.21 -9.69
N LEU A 260 -0.21 -8.93 -8.69
CA LEU A 260 0.19 -8.68 -7.31
C LEU A 260 0.11 -9.93 -6.43
N LEU A 261 -0.88 -10.81 -6.67
CA LEU A 261 -1.18 -11.99 -5.85
C LEU A 261 -1.04 -13.25 -6.73
N TRP A 262 0.10 -13.92 -6.64
CA TRP A 262 0.40 -15.12 -7.42
C TRP A 262 -0.24 -16.38 -6.83
N GLU A 263 -0.19 -17.47 -7.56
CA GLU A 263 -0.60 -18.79 -7.09
C GLU A 263 0.22 -19.23 -5.86
N GLY A 264 -0.44 -19.66 -4.79
CA GLY A 264 0.19 -19.98 -3.51
C GLY A 264 0.44 -18.80 -2.57
N ALA A 265 0.16 -17.54 -3.00
CA ALA A 265 0.22 -16.37 -2.12
C ALA A 265 -0.99 -16.27 -1.19
N THR A 266 -2.11 -16.87 -1.58
CA THR A 266 -3.40 -16.76 -0.89
C THR A 266 -4.08 -18.11 -0.72
N LEU A 267 -4.78 -18.29 0.39
CA LEU A 267 -5.72 -19.37 0.64
C LEU A 267 -7.12 -18.78 0.67
N ASP A 268 -7.93 -19.07 -0.35
CA ASP A 268 -9.30 -18.57 -0.41
C ASP A 268 -10.20 -19.35 0.56
N VAL A 269 -10.88 -18.61 1.44
CA VAL A 269 -11.85 -19.14 2.40
C VAL A 269 -13.15 -18.36 2.34
N SER A 270 -14.25 -19.04 2.73
CA SER A 270 -15.57 -18.42 2.74
C SER A 270 -15.68 -17.29 3.76
N PRO A 271 -16.21 -16.12 3.40
CA PRO A 271 -16.45 -15.03 4.34
C PRO A 271 -17.59 -15.34 5.35
N THR A 272 -18.37 -16.40 5.12
CA THR A 272 -19.54 -16.77 5.95
C THR A 272 -19.39 -18.11 6.67
N ASN A 273 -18.35 -18.89 6.39
CA ASN A 273 -18.13 -20.21 6.99
C ASN A 273 -16.75 -20.32 7.63
N VAL A 274 -16.64 -19.87 8.89
CA VAL A 274 -15.40 -19.86 9.67
C VAL A 274 -14.87 -21.28 9.85
N ALA A 275 -15.74 -22.25 10.18
CA ALA A 275 -15.30 -23.63 10.46
C ALA A 275 -14.58 -24.25 9.26
N ALA A 276 -15.18 -24.19 8.07
CA ALA A 276 -14.57 -24.71 6.86
C ALA A 276 -13.28 -23.95 6.48
N GLY A 277 -13.25 -22.63 6.72
CA GLY A 277 -12.05 -21.82 6.48
C GLY A 277 -10.89 -22.20 7.40
N LEU A 278 -11.15 -22.45 8.67
CA LEU A 278 -10.13 -22.89 9.64
C LEU A 278 -9.68 -24.33 9.39
N ASP A 279 -10.59 -25.22 8.93
CA ASP A 279 -10.21 -26.59 8.52
C ASP A 279 -9.27 -26.56 7.33
N ALA A 280 -9.54 -25.71 6.32
CA ALA A 280 -8.68 -25.51 5.17
C ALA A 280 -7.31 -24.94 5.60
N LEU A 281 -7.30 -23.94 6.49
CA LEU A 281 -6.04 -23.39 7.03
C LEU A 281 -5.23 -24.43 7.78
N ALA A 282 -5.85 -25.21 8.66
CA ALA A 282 -5.16 -26.27 9.41
C ALA A 282 -4.51 -27.28 8.47
N ALA A 283 -5.22 -27.72 7.41
CA ALA A 283 -4.66 -28.59 6.39
C ALA A 283 -3.49 -27.94 5.64
N GLU A 284 -3.62 -26.67 5.25
CA GLU A 284 -2.59 -25.91 4.54
C GLU A 284 -1.31 -25.75 5.38
N LEU A 285 -1.45 -25.48 6.68
CA LEU A 285 -0.31 -25.29 7.59
C LEU A 285 0.43 -26.59 7.95
N THR A 286 -0.12 -27.77 7.66
CA THR A 286 0.64 -29.03 7.78
C THR A 286 1.85 -29.06 6.83
N HIS A 287 1.82 -28.28 5.76
CA HIS A 287 2.90 -28.13 4.76
C HIS A 287 3.72 -26.87 4.96
N TRP A 288 3.54 -26.16 6.08
CA TRP A 288 4.31 -24.95 6.35
C TRP A 288 5.76 -25.28 6.69
N THR A 289 6.69 -24.63 6.00
CA THR A 289 8.11 -24.71 6.29
C THR A 289 8.77 -23.33 6.22
N PRO A 290 9.96 -23.14 6.83
CA PRO A 290 10.76 -21.93 6.67
C PRO A 290 11.04 -21.58 5.19
N GLU A 291 11.33 -22.58 4.36
CA GLU A 291 11.60 -22.41 2.93
C GLU A 291 10.36 -21.89 2.18
N ARG A 292 9.17 -22.26 2.63
CA ARG A 292 7.92 -21.71 2.07
C ARG A 292 7.78 -20.23 2.39
N ALA A 293 8.08 -19.80 3.61
CA ALA A 293 8.07 -18.39 3.98
C ALA A 293 9.08 -17.59 3.14
N ASP A 294 10.27 -18.16 2.94
CA ASP A 294 11.28 -17.59 2.04
C ASP A 294 10.80 -17.50 0.60
N ALA A 295 10.17 -18.54 0.07
CA ALA A 295 9.63 -18.54 -1.29
C ALA A 295 8.54 -17.47 -1.48
N ILE A 296 7.68 -17.24 -0.47
CA ILE A 296 6.69 -16.16 -0.48
C ILE A 296 7.41 -14.80 -0.52
N GLN A 297 8.40 -14.58 0.36
CA GLN A 297 9.17 -13.33 0.39
C GLN A 297 9.94 -13.09 -0.90
N ASP A 298 10.49 -14.12 -1.54
CA ASP A 298 11.20 -14.03 -2.80
C ASP A 298 10.29 -13.61 -3.95
N GLN A 299 9.08 -14.14 -4.00
CA GLN A 299 8.07 -13.68 -4.96
C GLN A 299 7.63 -12.24 -4.67
N ALA A 300 7.47 -11.88 -3.40
CA ALA A 300 7.17 -10.49 -3.01
C ALA A 300 8.29 -9.52 -3.43
N LEU A 301 9.57 -9.88 -3.27
CA LEU A 301 10.70 -9.09 -3.77
C LEU A 301 10.62 -8.83 -5.27
N ARG A 302 10.23 -9.84 -6.04
CA ARG A 302 10.12 -9.73 -7.51
C ARG A 302 8.96 -8.85 -7.95
N ARG A 303 7.84 -8.93 -7.26
CA ARG A 303 6.55 -8.38 -7.71
C ARG A 303 6.10 -7.15 -6.96
N LEU A 304 6.40 -7.05 -5.66
CA LEU A 304 5.78 -6.09 -4.75
C LEU A 304 6.70 -4.99 -4.25
N ASP A 305 8.03 -5.14 -4.38
CA ASP A 305 8.94 -4.15 -3.81
C ASP A 305 8.74 -2.75 -4.40
N TRP A 306 8.67 -1.74 -3.54
CA TRP A 306 8.46 -0.35 -3.92
C TRP A 306 9.50 0.19 -4.89
N ARG A 307 10.72 -0.35 -4.91
CA ARG A 307 11.79 0.14 -5.79
C ARG A 307 11.48 -0.05 -7.26
N TRP A 308 10.71 -1.10 -7.61
CA TRP A 308 10.25 -1.28 -8.99
C TRP A 308 9.29 -0.17 -9.41
N ARG A 309 8.30 0.18 -8.55
CA ARG A 309 7.34 1.26 -8.81
C ARG A 309 8.04 2.62 -8.85
N LEU A 310 8.97 2.86 -7.91
CA LEU A 310 9.69 4.13 -7.84
C LEU A 310 10.65 4.32 -9.00
N ARG A 311 11.15 3.25 -9.64
CA ARG A 311 11.87 3.36 -10.91
C ARG A 311 10.98 3.93 -12.00
N GLU A 312 9.75 3.39 -12.17
CA GLU A 312 8.78 3.90 -13.15
C GLU A 312 8.42 5.37 -12.85
N VAL A 313 8.20 5.70 -11.58
CA VAL A 313 7.91 7.07 -11.16
C VAL A 313 9.11 8.00 -11.44
N ALA A 314 10.34 7.57 -11.20
CA ALA A 314 11.54 8.34 -11.48
C ALA A 314 11.70 8.63 -12.98
N GLU A 315 11.46 7.63 -13.84
CA GLU A 315 11.46 7.77 -15.29
C GLU A 315 10.40 8.78 -15.75
N LEU A 316 9.20 8.74 -15.19
CA LEU A 316 8.11 9.68 -15.51
C LEU A 316 8.37 11.11 -15.02
N LEU A 317 9.13 11.27 -13.94
CA LEU A 317 9.55 12.57 -13.39
C LEU A 317 10.81 13.12 -14.07
N ASP A 318 11.46 12.33 -14.93
CA ASP A 318 12.79 12.60 -15.50
C ASP A 318 13.84 12.86 -14.40
N VAL A 319 13.89 11.99 -13.39
CA VAL A 319 14.77 12.11 -12.23
C VAL A 319 15.75 10.95 -12.18
N ALA A 320 17.03 11.26 -12.21
CA ALA A 320 18.08 10.30 -11.90
C ALA A 320 18.33 10.25 -10.40
N SER A 321 18.31 9.06 -9.80
CA SER A 321 18.62 8.87 -8.39
C SER A 321 19.65 7.75 -8.17
N PRO A 322 20.90 8.09 -7.85
CA PRO A 322 21.92 7.10 -7.51
C PRO A 322 21.55 6.20 -6.32
N VAL A 323 20.75 6.72 -5.39
CA VAL A 323 20.26 5.95 -4.22
C VAL A 323 19.30 4.86 -4.69
N LEU A 324 18.32 5.21 -5.52
CA LEU A 324 17.37 4.23 -6.08
C LEU A 324 18.09 3.19 -6.94
N ASP A 325 19.04 3.62 -7.78
CA ASP A 325 19.83 2.73 -8.63
C ASP A 325 20.66 1.75 -7.81
N ALA A 326 21.24 2.20 -6.70
CA ALA A 326 22.00 1.34 -5.79
C ALA A 326 21.10 0.29 -5.15
N GLU A 327 19.92 0.69 -4.65
CA GLU A 327 18.98 -0.25 -4.02
C GLU A 327 18.31 -1.19 -5.04
N LEU A 328 18.13 -0.77 -6.28
CA LEU A 328 17.70 -1.67 -7.37
C LEU A 328 18.75 -2.72 -7.73
N ARG A 329 20.04 -2.38 -7.65
CA ARG A 329 21.14 -3.37 -7.83
C ARG A 329 21.11 -4.39 -6.69
N GLU A 330 21.06 -3.95 -5.44
CA GLU A 330 20.96 -4.82 -4.27
C GLU A 330 19.74 -5.75 -4.35
N LEU A 331 18.58 -5.21 -4.77
CA LEU A 331 17.36 -6.00 -4.96
C LEU A 331 17.57 -7.11 -6.01
N ARG A 332 18.25 -6.81 -7.12
CA ARG A 332 18.57 -7.81 -8.16
C ARG A 332 19.59 -8.83 -7.65
N GLU A 333 20.58 -8.41 -6.88
CA GLU A 333 21.58 -9.31 -6.26
C GLU A 333 20.90 -10.24 -5.25
N ALA A 334 20.01 -9.70 -4.41
CA ALA A 334 19.20 -10.51 -3.49
C ALA A 334 18.35 -11.55 -4.22
N LEU A 335 17.90 -11.30 -5.44
CA LEU A 335 17.13 -12.23 -6.27
C LEU A 335 18.02 -13.22 -7.04
N ALA A 336 19.24 -12.85 -7.39
CA ALA A 336 20.18 -13.71 -8.16
C ALA A 336 20.87 -14.75 -7.29
N GLY A 337 21.03 -14.52 -6.00
CA GLY A 337 21.64 -15.44 -5.05
C GLY A 337 20.69 -16.52 -4.51
N ARG A 338 19.53 -16.73 -5.17
CA ARG A 338 18.44 -17.61 -4.67
C ARG A 338 18.03 -18.67 -5.67
#